data_2ca37edb958a92d1c1708b267f707324
#
_entry.id   2ca37edb958a92d1c1708b267f707324
#
_cell.length_a   1.000
_cell.length_b   1.000
_cell.length_c   1.000
_cell.angle_alpha   90.00
_cell.angle_beta   90.00
_cell.angle_gamma   90.00
#
_symmetry.space_group_name_H-M   'P 1'
#
loop_
_entity.id
_entity.type
_entity.pdbx_description
1 polymer ?
#
loop_
_entity_poly.entity_id
_entity_poly.type
_entity_poly.pdbx_seq_one_letter_code
_entity_poly.pdbx_strand_id
1 'polypeptide(L)'
;MKYSNLLMICVLLPFWTSLLVRTSSWMVLLQQQGPINDFIVMLGLTANDARPELMYNVVGTFVAMTQILLPFMVLPLYSVMKTISPSLMRAGKSLGGTPFVAFRKIYFPLTVPGIGAGSLLVFILAIGYYITPALVGGASGSLISNTIAYHMKSSLDWAFASALGAMLLIGVLTIYWIYNKLVGIDNIK
;
A
#
# COMPACT_ATOMS: atom_id res chain seq x y z
N MET A 1 -11.45 -12.75 18.73
CA MET A 1 -12.43 -12.10 17.83
C MET A 1 -12.71 -10.63 18.14
N LYS A 2 -12.88 -10.19 19.40
CA LYS A 2 -13.12 -8.75 19.71
C LYS A 2 -12.02 -7.79 19.19
N TYR A 3 -10.75 -8.14 19.36
CA TYR A 3 -9.61 -7.32 18.93
C TYR A 3 -9.47 -7.24 17.41
N SER A 4 -9.84 -8.28 16.66
CA SER A 4 -9.79 -8.28 15.20
C SER A 4 -10.74 -7.24 14.59
N ASN A 5 -11.95 -7.12 15.15
CA ASN A 5 -12.91 -6.11 14.68
C ASN A 5 -12.45 -4.69 15.03
N LEU A 6 -11.86 -4.50 16.21
CA LEU A 6 -11.32 -3.20 16.62
C LEU A 6 -10.18 -2.75 15.69
N LEU A 7 -9.25 -3.65 15.39
CA LEU A 7 -8.14 -3.37 14.45
C LEU A 7 -8.67 -3.04 13.04
N MET A 8 -9.67 -3.77 12.57
CA MET A 8 -10.31 -3.45 11.28
C MET A 8 -10.95 -2.06 11.27
N ILE A 9 -11.63 -1.68 12.34
CA ILE A 9 -12.17 -0.32 12.48
C ILE A 9 -11.07 0.72 12.42
N CYS A 10 -9.96 0.52 13.15
CA CYS A 10 -8.82 1.44 13.12
C CYS A 10 -8.19 1.58 11.71
N VAL A 11 -8.14 0.49 10.94
CA VAL A 11 -7.63 0.51 9.55
C VAL A 11 -8.61 1.21 8.61
N LEU A 12 -9.92 1.02 8.82
CA LEU A 12 -10.96 1.56 7.95
C LEU A 12 -11.35 3.00 8.30
N LEU A 13 -11.17 3.43 9.55
CA LEU A 13 -11.56 4.75 10.00
C LEU A 13 -10.94 5.89 9.14
N PRO A 14 -9.63 5.86 8.81
CA PRO A 14 -9.04 6.84 7.91
C PRO A 14 -9.65 6.84 6.50
N PHE A 15 -10.22 5.71 6.06
CA PHE A 15 -10.83 5.61 4.72
C PHE A 15 -12.05 6.54 4.56
N TRP A 16 -12.77 6.83 5.65
CA TRP A 16 -13.92 7.74 5.65
C TRP A 16 -13.53 9.22 5.64
N THR A 17 -12.24 9.53 5.83
CA THR A 17 -11.76 10.91 5.76
C THR A 17 -11.38 11.29 4.32
N SER A 18 -11.48 12.57 3.99
CA SER A 18 -11.06 13.08 2.68
C SER A 18 -9.58 12.77 2.41
N LEU A 19 -9.27 12.40 1.17
CA LEU A 19 -7.90 12.17 0.72
C LEU A 19 -7.02 13.40 0.91
N LEU A 20 -7.54 14.59 0.61
CA LEU A 20 -6.80 15.85 0.78
C LEU A 20 -6.46 16.10 2.24
N VAL A 21 -7.41 15.87 3.16
CA VAL A 21 -7.18 16.02 4.61
C VAL A 21 -6.09 15.05 5.06
N ARG A 22 -6.14 13.79 4.65
CA ARG A 22 -5.10 12.79 4.99
C ARG A 22 -3.72 13.20 4.46
N THR A 23 -3.65 13.62 3.19
CA THR A 23 -2.39 14.05 2.59
C THR A 23 -1.84 15.30 3.28
N SER A 24 -2.69 16.29 3.58
CA SER A 24 -2.29 17.48 4.32
C SER A 24 -1.82 17.15 5.75
N SER A 25 -2.46 16.19 6.41
CA SER A 25 -1.99 15.70 7.72
C SER A 25 -0.59 15.09 7.62
N TRP A 26 -0.30 14.31 6.56
CA TRP A 26 1.04 13.79 6.32
C TRP A 26 2.06 14.90 6.05
N MET A 27 1.67 15.96 5.32
CA MET A 27 2.55 17.13 5.14
C MET A 27 2.95 17.74 6.49
N VAL A 28 2.01 17.92 7.41
CA VAL A 28 2.30 18.45 8.76
C VAL A 28 3.17 17.47 9.57
N LEU A 29 2.88 16.19 9.52
CA LEU A 29 3.61 15.16 10.29
C LEU A 29 5.05 14.99 9.83
N LEU A 30 5.30 15.06 8.51
CA LEU A 30 6.62 14.82 7.88
C LEU A 30 7.48 16.08 7.78
N GLN A 31 6.98 17.26 8.17
CA GLN A 31 7.79 18.49 8.18
C GLN A 31 9.05 18.34 9.03
N GLN A 32 10.06 19.14 8.71
CA GLN A 32 11.35 19.14 9.41
C GLN A 32 11.18 19.44 10.91
N GLN A 33 10.22 20.30 11.26
CA GLN A 33 9.81 20.60 12.65
C GLN A 33 8.47 19.92 12.99
N GLY A 34 8.18 18.79 12.36
CA GLY A 34 6.95 18.06 12.58
C GLY A 34 7.06 17.02 13.71
N PRO A 35 5.90 16.54 14.19
CA PRO A 35 5.83 15.60 15.32
C PRO A 35 6.65 14.31 15.13
N ILE A 36 6.81 13.82 13.89
CA ILE A 36 7.63 12.62 13.63
C ILE A 36 9.10 12.90 13.87
N ASN A 37 9.61 14.03 13.39
CA ASN A 37 10.98 14.43 13.63
C ASN A 37 11.25 14.72 15.11
N ASP A 38 10.31 15.37 15.81
CA ASP A 38 10.41 15.59 17.24
C ASP A 38 10.48 14.26 18.01
N PHE A 39 9.72 13.26 17.61
CA PHE A 39 9.76 11.93 18.19
C PHE A 39 11.09 11.21 17.92
N ILE A 40 11.66 11.33 16.71
CA ILE A 40 12.96 10.76 16.35
C ILE A 40 14.09 11.38 17.21
N VAL A 41 14.04 12.70 17.41
CA VAL A 41 14.98 13.42 18.26
C VAL A 41 14.82 13.01 19.72
N MET A 42 13.57 12.88 20.22
CA MET A 42 13.27 12.46 21.59
C MET A 42 13.80 11.03 21.88
N LEU A 43 13.80 10.15 20.87
CA LEU A 43 14.40 8.80 20.98
C LEU A 43 15.94 8.81 20.92
N GLY A 44 16.57 9.97 20.73
CA GLY A 44 18.03 10.10 20.64
C GLY A 44 18.64 9.53 19.35
N LEU A 45 17.80 9.27 18.32
CA LEU A 45 18.26 8.73 17.05
C LEU A 45 18.95 9.77 16.16
N THR A 46 18.61 11.05 16.35
CA THR A 46 19.25 12.18 15.63
C THR A 46 19.38 13.39 16.55
N ALA A 47 20.38 14.25 16.27
CA ALA A 47 20.50 15.52 16.94
C ALA A 47 19.48 16.53 16.39
N ASN A 48 19.20 17.58 17.17
CA ASN A 48 18.26 18.65 16.75
C ASN A 48 18.69 19.33 15.45
N ASP A 49 20.00 19.42 15.20
CA ASP A 49 20.58 20.08 14.03
C ASP A 49 20.65 19.17 12.79
N ALA A 50 20.41 17.85 12.96
CA ALA A 50 20.52 16.84 11.91
C ALA A 50 19.17 16.11 11.67
N ARG A 51 18.06 16.85 11.71
CA ARG A 51 16.72 16.29 11.48
C ARG A 51 16.60 15.75 10.06
N PRO A 52 16.12 14.51 9.86
CA PRO A 52 15.94 13.94 8.53
C PRO A 52 14.90 14.72 7.72
N GLU A 53 15.21 14.94 6.45
CA GLU A 53 14.26 15.49 5.49
C GLU A 53 13.29 14.37 5.07
N LEU A 54 12.15 14.29 5.72
CA LEU A 54 11.12 13.28 5.44
C LEU A 54 10.10 13.76 4.40
N MET A 55 10.10 15.03 4.04
CA MET A 55 9.17 15.64 3.11
C MET A 55 9.86 15.97 1.79
N TYR A 56 9.08 16.06 0.71
CA TYR A 56 9.52 16.38 -0.66
C TYR A 56 10.54 15.38 -1.24
N ASN A 57 10.42 14.12 -0.85
CA ASN A 57 11.28 13.04 -1.32
C ASN A 57 10.52 11.71 -1.46
N VAL A 58 11.24 10.69 -1.95
CA VAL A 58 10.71 9.33 -2.13
C VAL A 58 10.21 8.73 -0.81
N VAL A 59 10.91 8.98 0.31
CA VAL A 59 10.55 8.42 1.63
C VAL A 59 9.20 8.96 2.09
N GLY A 60 8.98 10.28 2.00
CA GLY A 60 7.70 10.90 2.34
C GLY A 60 6.56 10.34 1.50
N THR A 61 6.78 10.17 0.19
CA THR A 61 5.79 9.56 -0.70
C THR A 61 5.43 8.14 -0.26
N PHE A 62 6.43 7.29 0.01
CA PHE A 62 6.18 5.91 0.43
C PHE A 62 5.44 5.83 1.76
N VAL A 63 5.83 6.63 2.74
CA VAL A 63 5.19 6.64 4.07
C VAL A 63 3.72 7.04 3.94
N ALA A 64 3.44 8.17 3.28
CA ALA A 64 2.08 8.66 3.11
C ALA A 64 1.22 7.69 2.28
N MET A 65 1.74 7.20 1.15
CA MET A 65 1.02 6.26 0.29
C MET A 65 0.77 4.91 0.96
N THR A 66 1.72 4.40 1.74
CA THR A 66 1.53 3.15 2.48
C THR A 66 0.32 3.23 3.40
N GLN A 67 0.19 4.30 4.17
CA GLN A 67 -0.96 4.48 5.06
C GLN A 67 -2.28 4.63 4.27
N ILE A 68 -2.26 5.39 3.16
CA ILE A 68 -3.45 5.64 2.35
C ILE A 68 -3.93 4.36 1.65
N LEU A 69 -2.99 3.52 1.17
CA LEU A 69 -3.29 2.29 0.45
C LEU A 69 -3.45 1.06 1.37
N LEU A 70 -3.08 1.16 2.64
CA LEU A 70 -3.15 0.06 3.61
C LEU A 70 -4.54 -0.61 3.68
N PRO A 71 -5.68 0.11 3.71
CA PRO A 71 -6.99 -0.52 3.72
C PRO A 71 -7.23 -1.43 2.50
N PHE A 72 -6.73 -1.04 1.33
CA PHE A 72 -6.89 -1.81 0.08
C PHE A 72 -6.08 -3.11 0.08
N MET A 73 -5.01 -3.18 0.85
CA MET A 73 -4.28 -4.43 1.08
C MET A 73 -4.96 -5.29 2.15
N VAL A 74 -5.38 -4.67 3.25
CA VAL A 74 -5.92 -5.39 4.41
C VAL A 74 -7.26 -6.03 4.11
N LEU A 75 -8.15 -5.37 3.36
CA LEU A 75 -9.50 -5.86 3.09
C LEU A 75 -9.53 -7.21 2.33
N PRO A 76 -8.86 -7.38 1.17
CA PRO A 76 -8.82 -8.67 0.48
C PRO A 76 -8.14 -9.76 1.31
N LEU A 77 -7.03 -9.41 1.97
CA LEU A 77 -6.31 -10.34 2.83
C LEU A 77 -7.18 -10.84 3.99
N TYR A 78 -7.84 -9.92 4.70
CA TYR A 78 -8.74 -10.26 5.79
C TYR A 78 -9.92 -11.12 5.33
N SER A 79 -10.50 -10.81 4.18
CA SER A 79 -11.59 -11.58 3.60
C SER A 79 -11.18 -13.05 3.40
N VAL A 80 -10.04 -13.30 2.77
CA VAL A 80 -9.49 -14.65 2.57
C VAL A 80 -9.14 -15.31 3.90
N MET A 81 -8.46 -14.60 4.80
CA MET A 81 -8.10 -15.16 6.12
C MET A 81 -9.31 -15.59 6.94
N LYS A 82 -10.43 -14.89 6.80
CA LYS A 82 -11.68 -15.21 7.52
C LYS A 82 -12.36 -16.48 7.01
N THR A 83 -12.14 -16.88 5.77
CA THR A 83 -12.69 -18.13 5.21
C THR A 83 -11.90 -19.37 5.65
N ILE A 84 -10.67 -19.21 6.15
CA ILE A 84 -9.84 -20.33 6.58
C ILE A 84 -10.38 -20.91 7.89
N SER A 85 -10.81 -22.18 7.85
CA SER A 85 -11.34 -22.84 9.04
C SER A 85 -10.27 -23.06 10.12
N PRO A 86 -10.54 -22.68 11.38
CA PRO A 86 -9.63 -22.96 12.49
C PRO A 86 -9.36 -24.45 12.73
N SER A 87 -10.23 -25.35 12.22
CA SER A 87 -10.06 -26.80 12.30
C SER A 87 -8.82 -27.29 11.57
N LEU A 88 -8.46 -26.64 10.45
CA LEU A 88 -7.25 -26.99 9.68
C LEU A 88 -5.97 -26.82 10.52
N MET A 89 -5.90 -25.74 11.30
CA MET A 89 -4.77 -25.50 12.20
C MET A 89 -4.74 -26.51 13.36
N ARG A 90 -5.91 -26.92 13.86
CA ARG A 90 -6.01 -27.95 14.91
C ARG A 90 -5.61 -29.32 14.37
N ALA A 91 -6.07 -29.69 13.18
CA ALA A 91 -5.66 -30.94 12.51
C ALA A 91 -4.15 -31.00 12.27
N GLY A 92 -3.53 -29.92 11.82
CA GLY A 92 -2.07 -29.85 11.66
C GLY A 92 -1.30 -30.08 12.97
N LYS A 93 -1.82 -29.58 14.09
CA LYS A 93 -1.25 -29.83 15.43
C LYS A 93 -1.44 -31.27 15.89
N SER A 94 -2.60 -31.86 15.63
CA SER A 94 -2.88 -33.26 15.99
C SER A 94 -2.00 -34.26 15.25
N LEU A 95 -1.52 -33.88 14.05
CA LEU A 95 -0.53 -34.63 13.26
C LEU A 95 0.94 -34.43 13.74
N GLY A 96 1.14 -33.86 14.92
CA GLY A 96 2.46 -33.63 15.50
C GLY A 96 3.17 -32.35 15.02
N GLY A 97 2.49 -31.52 14.26
CA GLY A 97 3.03 -30.25 13.79
C GLY A 97 3.14 -29.20 14.90
N THR A 98 4.27 -28.50 14.98
CA THR A 98 4.40 -27.32 15.83
C THR A 98 3.50 -26.18 15.31
N PRO A 99 3.12 -25.19 16.13
CA PRO A 99 2.31 -24.04 15.69
C PRO A 99 2.93 -23.30 14.49
N PHE A 100 4.25 -23.18 14.46
CA PHE A 100 4.99 -22.55 13.35
C PHE A 100 4.90 -23.38 12.06
N VAL A 101 5.04 -24.71 12.14
CA VAL A 101 4.90 -25.61 10.99
C VAL A 101 3.48 -25.57 10.43
N ALA A 102 2.47 -25.61 11.29
CA ALA A 102 1.07 -25.50 10.89
C ALA A 102 0.77 -24.14 10.22
N PHE A 103 1.32 -23.04 10.76
CA PHE A 103 1.22 -21.72 10.15
C PHE A 103 1.86 -21.72 8.75
N ARG A 104 3.12 -22.13 8.63
CA ARG A 104 3.89 -22.06 7.37
C ARG A 104 3.37 -23.01 6.29
N LYS A 105 2.93 -24.23 6.66
CA LYS A 105 2.53 -25.26 5.68
C LYS A 105 1.03 -25.27 5.38
N ILE A 106 0.19 -24.75 6.25
CA ILE A 106 -1.27 -24.78 6.08
C ILE A 106 -1.82 -23.36 5.93
N TYR A 107 -1.62 -22.50 6.94
CA TYR A 107 -2.27 -21.20 6.98
C TYR A 107 -1.71 -20.25 5.93
N PHE A 108 -0.40 -20.09 5.85
CA PHE A 108 0.27 -19.17 4.93
C PHE A 108 -0.07 -19.45 3.45
N PRO A 109 0.03 -20.70 2.93
CA PRO A 109 -0.35 -20.99 1.54
C PRO A 109 -1.80 -20.65 1.23
N LEU A 110 -2.71 -20.86 2.17
CA LEU A 110 -4.13 -20.53 2.02
C LEU A 110 -4.38 -19.01 2.03
N THR A 111 -3.46 -18.21 2.56
CA THR A 111 -3.56 -16.74 2.52
C THR A 111 -2.95 -16.12 1.25
N VAL A 112 -2.13 -16.86 0.50
CA VAL A 112 -1.44 -16.37 -0.70
C VAL A 112 -2.40 -15.73 -1.73
N PRO A 113 -3.58 -16.29 -2.02
CA PRO A 113 -4.54 -15.65 -2.92
C PRO A 113 -4.99 -14.26 -2.45
N GLY A 114 -5.19 -14.10 -1.13
CA GLY A 114 -5.53 -12.81 -0.52
C GLY A 114 -4.39 -11.79 -0.60
N ILE A 115 -3.15 -12.25 -0.36
CA ILE A 115 -1.94 -11.42 -0.51
C ILE A 115 -1.81 -10.96 -1.96
N GLY A 116 -1.97 -11.89 -2.91
CA GLY A 116 -1.86 -11.60 -4.33
C GLY A 116 -2.92 -10.58 -4.80
N ALA A 117 -4.18 -10.80 -4.44
CA ALA A 117 -5.27 -9.89 -4.78
C ALA A 117 -5.07 -8.48 -4.17
N GLY A 118 -4.68 -8.42 -2.88
CA GLY A 118 -4.40 -7.15 -2.21
C GLY A 118 -3.20 -6.43 -2.82
N SER A 119 -2.11 -7.15 -3.11
CA SER A 119 -0.91 -6.59 -3.74
C SER A 119 -1.18 -6.04 -5.13
N LEU A 120 -1.94 -6.78 -5.95
CA LEU A 120 -2.32 -6.33 -7.28
C LEU A 120 -3.18 -5.06 -7.21
N LEU A 121 -4.18 -5.05 -6.32
CA LEU A 121 -5.05 -3.89 -6.14
C LEU A 121 -4.25 -2.65 -5.70
N VAL A 122 -3.38 -2.80 -4.70
CA VAL A 122 -2.52 -1.71 -4.22
C VAL A 122 -1.58 -1.23 -5.31
N PHE A 123 -0.98 -2.14 -6.09
CA PHE A 123 -0.09 -1.80 -7.19
C PHE A 123 -0.80 -0.97 -8.28
N ILE A 124 -1.98 -1.42 -8.72
CA ILE A 124 -2.77 -0.71 -9.74
C ILE A 124 -3.16 0.68 -9.24
N LEU A 125 -3.62 0.79 -7.99
CA LEU A 125 -3.96 2.08 -7.40
C LEU A 125 -2.74 2.98 -7.25
N ALA A 126 -1.60 2.44 -6.79
CA ALA A 126 -0.37 3.20 -6.55
C ALA A 126 0.18 3.84 -7.83
N ILE A 127 0.20 3.10 -8.94
CA ILE A 127 0.71 3.62 -10.23
C ILE A 127 -0.12 4.81 -10.73
N GLY A 128 -1.45 4.76 -10.56
CA GLY A 128 -2.36 5.85 -10.95
C GLY A 128 -2.44 6.99 -9.95
N TYR A 129 -1.77 6.87 -8.79
CA TYR A 129 -1.90 7.86 -7.73
C TYR A 129 -1.19 9.17 -8.08
N TYR A 130 -1.93 10.29 -7.98
CA TYR A 130 -1.42 11.61 -8.36
C TYR A 130 -1.28 12.57 -7.18
N ILE A 131 -2.33 12.69 -6.34
CA ILE A 131 -2.46 13.79 -5.38
C ILE A 131 -1.37 13.73 -4.29
N THR A 132 -1.19 12.58 -3.67
CA THR A 132 -0.23 12.45 -2.56
C THR A 132 1.22 12.64 -3.02
N PRO A 133 1.70 11.99 -4.10
CA PRO A 133 3.04 12.26 -4.60
C PRO A 133 3.25 13.72 -5.04
N ALA A 134 2.22 14.36 -5.60
CA ALA A 134 2.29 15.77 -6.00
C ALA A 134 2.49 16.71 -4.81
N LEU A 135 1.93 16.39 -3.64
CA LEU A 135 1.97 17.25 -2.46
C LEU A 135 3.16 16.93 -1.53
N VAL A 136 3.51 15.65 -1.39
CA VAL A 136 4.51 15.18 -0.40
C VAL A 136 5.83 14.78 -1.05
N GLY A 137 5.80 14.37 -2.32
CA GLY A 137 6.93 13.68 -2.98
C GLY A 137 8.03 14.59 -3.51
N GLY A 138 7.72 15.85 -3.81
CA GLY A 138 8.67 16.73 -4.50
C GLY A 138 9.12 16.16 -5.85
N ALA A 139 10.29 16.57 -6.32
CA ALA A 139 10.82 16.14 -7.63
C ALA A 139 11.21 14.65 -7.65
N SER A 140 11.83 14.16 -6.58
CA SER A 140 12.33 12.77 -6.50
C SER A 140 11.26 11.75 -6.15
N GLY A 141 10.20 12.17 -5.46
CA GLY A 141 9.09 11.32 -5.05
C GLY A 141 7.88 11.34 -5.99
N SER A 142 7.99 11.94 -7.19
CA SER A 142 6.93 11.98 -8.19
C SER A 142 6.76 10.63 -8.89
N LEU A 143 5.51 10.30 -9.24
CA LEU A 143 5.16 9.08 -9.97
C LEU A 143 4.84 9.39 -11.43
N ILE A 144 4.67 8.34 -12.24
CA ILE A 144 4.34 8.48 -13.67
C ILE A 144 3.06 9.29 -13.89
N SER A 145 2.06 9.18 -13.00
CA SER A 145 0.84 9.98 -13.02
C SER A 145 1.11 11.48 -12.87
N ASN A 146 2.11 11.85 -12.07
CA ASN A 146 2.54 13.25 -11.92
C ASN A 146 3.21 13.77 -13.20
N THR A 147 4.02 12.94 -13.86
CA THR A 147 4.65 13.26 -15.13
C THR A 147 3.61 13.47 -16.22
N ILE A 148 2.61 12.58 -16.32
CA ILE A 148 1.47 12.74 -17.25
C ILE A 148 0.75 14.05 -16.99
N ALA A 149 0.42 14.35 -15.73
CA ALA A 149 -0.26 15.59 -15.37
C ALA A 149 0.57 16.85 -15.68
N TYR A 150 1.89 16.79 -15.49
CA TYR A 150 2.80 17.88 -15.83
C TYR A 150 2.77 18.17 -17.34
N HIS A 151 2.88 17.14 -18.18
CA HIS A 151 2.82 17.31 -19.63
C HIS A 151 1.45 17.80 -20.12
N MET A 152 0.36 17.41 -19.47
CA MET A 152 -0.98 17.91 -19.80
C MET A 152 -1.18 19.37 -19.40
N LYS A 153 -0.69 19.80 -18.23
CA LYS A 153 -1.05 21.08 -17.61
C LYS A 153 0.01 22.17 -17.84
N SER A 154 1.29 21.81 -17.77
CA SER A 154 2.39 22.76 -17.79
C SER A 154 3.08 22.83 -19.15
N SER A 155 3.37 21.68 -19.76
CA SER A 155 4.01 21.64 -21.08
C SER A 155 3.01 21.70 -22.24
N LEU A 156 1.70 21.47 -21.96
CA LEU A 156 0.63 21.38 -22.96
C LEU A 156 0.91 20.38 -24.09
N ASP A 157 1.77 19.40 -23.83
CA ASP A 157 2.12 18.31 -24.74
C ASP A 157 1.18 17.12 -24.52
N TRP A 158 -0.02 17.26 -25.10
CA TRP A 158 -1.08 16.25 -25.01
C TRP A 158 -0.70 14.94 -25.70
N ALA A 159 0.11 15.02 -26.77
CA ALA A 159 0.54 13.83 -27.50
C ALA A 159 1.44 12.96 -26.64
N PHE A 160 2.44 13.53 -25.99
CA PHE A 160 3.35 12.81 -25.10
C PHE A 160 2.63 12.30 -23.86
N ALA A 161 1.76 13.12 -23.25
CA ALA A 161 0.96 12.71 -22.09
C ALA A 161 0.06 11.50 -22.42
N SER A 162 -0.58 11.51 -23.60
CA SER A 162 -1.42 10.41 -24.06
C SER A 162 -0.61 9.14 -24.31
N ALA A 163 0.60 9.24 -24.88
CA ALA A 163 1.50 8.12 -25.08
C ALA A 163 1.92 7.49 -23.75
N LEU A 164 2.29 8.30 -22.74
CA LEU A 164 2.60 7.82 -21.40
C LEU A 164 1.40 7.13 -20.73
N GLY A 165 0.20 7.70 -20.88
CA GLY A 165 -1.04 7.09 -20.38
C GLY A 165 -1.34 5.75 -21.03
N ALA A 166 -1.16 5.64 -22.36
CA ALA A 166 -1.34 4.38 -23.09
C ALA A 166 -0.31 3.33 -22.64
N MET A 167 0.96 3.70 -22.49
CA MET A 167 2.00 2.80 -21.98
C MET A 167 1.69 2.31 -20.55
N LEU A 168 1.22 3.20 -19.68
CA LEU A 168 0.80 2.84 -18.33
C LEU A 168 -0.36 1.85 -18.36
N LEU A 169 -1.37 2.10 -19.19
CA LEU A 169 -2.53 1.21 -19.33
C LEU A 169 -2.12 -0.18 -19.82
N ILE A 170 -1.28 -0.25 -20.86
CA ILE A 170 -0.75 -1.53 -21.38
C ILE A 170 0.04 -2.26 -20.28
N GLY A 171 0.89 -1.56 -19.53
CA GLY A 171 1.66 -2.12 -18.44
C GLY A 171 0.76 -2.72 -17.34
N VAL A 172 -0.25 -1.98 -16.90
CA VAL A 172 -1.22 -2.43 -15.90
C VAL A 172 -2.01 -3.64 -16.38
N LEU A 173 -2.52 -3.61 -17.63
CA LEU A 173 -3.26 -4.74 -18.21
C LEU A 173 -2.37 -5.99 -18.36
N THR A 174 -1.11 -5.81 -18.72
CA THR A 174 -0.15 -6.92 -18.82
C THR A 174 0.09 -7.57 -17.46
N ILE A 175 0.32 -6.77 -16.41
CA ILE A 175 0.52 -7.28 -15.05
C ILE A 175 -0.76 -7.97 -14.54
N TYR A 176 -1.93 -7.38 -14.80
CA TYR A 176 -3.20 -8.00 -14.47
C TYR A 176 -3.39 -9.35 -15.18
N TRP A 177 -3.06 -9.43 -16.47
CA TRP A 177 -3.14 -10.67 -17.25
C TRP A 177 -2.20 -11.76 -16.72
N ILE A 178 -0.94 -11.38 -16.40
CA ILE A 178 0.03 -12.29 -15.79
C ILE A 178 -0.48 -12.80 -14.45
N TYR A 179 -0.97 -11.90 -13.60
CA TYR A 179 -1.55 -12.27 -12.30
C TYR A 179 -2.72 -13.25 -12.46
N ASN A 180 -3.65 -12.96 -13.37
CA ASN A 180 -4.81 -13.83 -13.62
C ASN A 180 -4.40 -15.21 -14.11
N LYS A 181 -3.35 -15.31 -14.94
CA LYS A 181 -2.80 -16.57 -15.40
C LYS A 181 -2.08 -17.38 -14.31
N LEU A 182 -1.42 -16.70 -13.35
CA LEU A 182 -0.67 -17.36 -12.27
C LEU A 182 -1.53 -17.75 -11.08
N VAL A 183 -2.49 -16.90 -10.71
CA VAL A 183 -3.30 -17.02 -9.48
C VAL A 183 -4.79 -17.25 -9.82
N GLY A 184 -5.15 -17.12 -11.09
CA GLY A 184 -6.52 -17.10 -11.58
C GLY A 184 -7.36 -18.30 -11.15
N ILE A 185 -8.64 -18.03 -11.02
CA ILE A 185 -9.72 -18.89 -10.54
C ILE A 185 -9.84 -20.22 -11.31
N ASP A 186 -9.22 -20.31 -12.49
CA ASP A 186 -9.26 -21.52 -13.35
C ASP A 186 -8.44 -22.69 -12.80
N ASN A 187 -7.58 -22.48 -11.80
CA ASN A 187 -6.81 -23.55 -11.15
C ASN A 187 -7.46 -24.13 -9.89
N ILE A 188 -8.71 -23.73 -9.58
CA ILE A 188 -9.52 -24.26 -8.46
C ILE A 188 -10.61 -25.18 -9.06
N LYS A 189 -10.19 -26.17 -9.85
CA LYS A 189 -11.03 -27.32 -10.18
C LYS A 189 -10.47 -28.56 -9.52
#